data_2a87e6aaf2e86b3f5999653862ecd202
#
_entry.id   2a87e6aaf2e86b3f5999653862ecd202
#
_cell.length_a   1.000
_cell.length_b   1.000
_cell.length_c   1.000
_cell.angle_alpha   90.00
_cell.angle_beta   90.00
_cell.angle_gamma   90.00
#
_symmetry.space_group_name_H-M   'P 1'
#
loop_
_entity.id
_entity.type
_entity.pdbx_description
1 polymer ?
#
loop_
_entity_poly.entity_id
_entity_poly.type
_entity_poly.pdbx_seq_one_letter_code
_entity_poly.pdbx_strand_id
1 'polypeptide(L)'
;FVNPSPIGSLPSLEYIDNIEYEHDFRSVYGSVLMDWFGVDEITIKSILYEDFKYVPILTGAQTSIGEPHPMSKRIEAYPNPFKNNLNIKIEIKSGDTLLKIVDANGKEIQEIVNKKLKYGIHRFKYDGGKLNNGMYFVLLENEGKRSGISVIKRS
;
A
#
# COMPACT_ATOMS: atom_id res chain seq x y z
N PHE A 1 -14.61 -0.82 -4.78
CA PHE A 1 -15.84 -0.29 -5.38
C PHE A 1 -16.71 0.28 -4.27
N VAL A 2 -17.32 1.47 -4.48
CA VAL A 2 -18.24 2.09 -3.52
C VAL A 2 -19.55 1.30 -3.55
N ASN A 3 -20.18 1.11 -2.39
CA ASN A 3 -21.49 0.48 -2.33
C ASN A 3 -22.49 1.30 -3.16
N PRO A 4 -23.13 0.72 -4.19
CA PRO A 4 -24.06 1.47 -5.04
C PRO A 4 -25.42 1.72 -4.36
N SER A 5 -25.69 1.05 -3.26
CA SER A 5 -26.94 1.20 -2.49
C SER A 5 -26.78 2.27 -1.41
N PRO A 6 -27.82 3.08 -1.14
CA PRO A 6 -27.81 3.96 0.02
C PRO A 6 -27.53 3.16 1.31
N ILE A 7 -26.65 3.69 2.15
CA ILE A 7 -26.39 3.11 3.47
C ILE A 7 -27.27 3.85 4.45
N GLY A 8 -28.12 3.09 5.17
CA GLY A 8 -29.09 3.65 6.09
C GLY A 8 -30.53 3.66 5.55
N SER A 9 -31.45 4.11 6.38
CA SER A 9 -32.85 4.26 6.04
C SER A 9 -33.13 5.62 5.39
N LEU A 10 -34.15 5.72 4.53
CA LEU A 10 -34.59 7.01 4.04
C LEU A 10 -35.32 7.74 5.18
N PRO A 11 -34.91 8.98 5.52
CA PRO A 11 -35.57 9.73 6.57
C PRO A 11 -37.00 10.08 6.16
N SER A 12 -37.92 10.12 7.12
CA SER A 12 -39.23 10.71 6.94
C SER A 12 -39.07 12.21 6.73
N LEU A 13 -39.55 12.74 5.60
CA LEU A 13 -39.50 14.15 5.28
C LEU A 13 -40.79 14.86 5.76
N GLU A 14 -41.26 14.53 6.96
CA GLU A 14 -42.39 15.28 7.54
C GLU A 14 -41.92 16.67 8.00
N TYR A 15 -42.77 17.64 7.79
CA TYR A 15 -42.51 19.05 8.10
C TYR A 15 -42.26 19.22 9.60
N ILE A 16 -41.03 19.64 9.97
CA ILE A 16 -40.56 19.98 11.35
C ILE A 16 -39.62 18.98 12.01
N ASP A 17 -39.36 17.79 11.46
CA ASP A 17 -38.42 16.88 12.11
C ASP A 17 -36.97 17.18 11.70
N ASN A 18 -36.10 17.35 12.69
CA ASN A 18 -34.66 17.28 12.44
C ASN A 18 -34.35 15.85 11.97
N ILE A 19 -33.73 15.74 10.81
CA ILE A 19 -33.26 14.46 10.29
C ILE A 19 -32.22 13.94 11.28
N GLU A 20 -32.52 12.82 11.95
CA GLU A 20 -31.56 12.14 12.79
C GLU A 20 -30.48 11.50 11.90
N TYR A 21 -29.22 11.72 12.26
CA TYR A 21 -28.12 11.04 11.57
C TYR A 21 -27.98 9.61 12.11
N GLU A 22 -28.02 8.63 11.21
CA GLU A 22 -27.88 7.21 11.58
C GLU A 22 -26.43 6.83 11.89
N HIS A 23 -25.49 7.53 11.27
CA HIS A 23 -24.07 7.22 11.39
C HIS A 23 -23.27 8.46 11.77
N ASP A 24 -22.44 8.32 12.79
CA ASP A 24 -21.43 9.32 13.12
C ASP A 24 -20.41 9.42 11.97
N PHE A 25 -20.07 10.62 11.54
CA PHE A 25 -19.10 10.84 10.47
C PHE A 25 -17.74 10.19 10.78
N ARG A 26 -17.36 10.07 12.05
CA ARG A 26 -16.13 9.39 12.48
C ARG A 26 -16.20 7.90 12.20
N SER A 27 -17.38 7.27 12.30
CA SER A 27 -17.60 5.89 11.88
C SER A 27 -17.41 5.71 10.38
N VAL A 28 -17.86 6.67 9.58
CA VAL A 28 -17.63 6.69 8.13
C VAL A 28 -16.13 6.77 7.81
N TYR A 29 -15.43 7.72 8.40
CA TYR A 29 -13.97 7.86 8.17
C TYR A 29 -13.19 6.66 8.70
N GLY A 30 -13.53 6.14 9.88
CA GLY A 30 -12.90 4.95 10.44
C GLY A 30 -13.07 3.73 9.54
N SER A 31 -14.27 3.55 8.96
CA SER A 31 -14.54 2.44 8.04
C SER A 31 -13.73 2.56 6.74
N VAL A 32 -13.57 3.77 6.20
CA VAL A 32 -12.68 4.00 5.05
C VAL A 32 -11.22 3.70 5.41
N LEU A 33 -10.76 4.10 6.61
CA LEU A 33 -9.40 3.78 7.06
C LEU A 33 -9.18 2.27 7.22
N MET A 34 -10.18 1.53 7.70
CA MET A 34 -10.14 0.08 7.78
C MET A 34 -10.11 -0.56 6.39
N ASP A 35 -11.08 -0.22 5.53
CA ASP A 35 -11.29 -0.89 4.26
C ASP A 35 -10.24 -0.52 3.20
N TRP A 36 -9.79 0.72 3.20
CA TRP A 36 -8.87 1.22 2.18
C TRP A 36 -7.41 1.15 2.62
N PHE A 37 -7.13 1.47 3.89
CA PHE A 37 -5.76 1.55 4.40
C PHE A 37 -5.39 0.38 5.30
N GLY A 38 -6.31 -0.54 5.61
CA GLY A 38 -6.05 -1.71 6.42
C GLY A 38 -5.73 -1.40 7.89
N VAL A 39 -6.22 -0.27 8.39
CA VAL A 39 -6.04 0.10 9.80
C VAL A 39 -6.93 -0.79 10.66
N ASP A 40 -6.38 -1.38 11.71
CA ASP A 40 -7.15 -2.23 12.62
C ASP A 40 -8.13 -1.42 13.50
N GLU A 41 -9.20 -2.09 13.96
CA GLU A 41 -10.26 -1.47 14.75
C GLU A 41 -9.77 -0.88 16.07
N ILE A 42 -8.78 -1.51 16.69
CA ILE A 42 -8.21 -1.04 17.98
C ILE A 42 -7.54 0.32 17.77
N THR A 43 -6.78 0.42 16.69
CA THR A 43 -6.11 1.68 16.30
C THR A 43 -7.14 2.77 15.97
N ILE A 44 -8.21 2.44 15.23
CA ILE A 44 -9.30 3.38 14.92
C ILE A 44 -9.96 3.88 16.20
N LYS A 45 -10.31 3.00 17.12
CA LYS A 45 -10.91 3.37 18.42
C LYS A 45 -10.00 4.29 19.24
N SER A 46 -8.71 4.06 19.20
CA SER A 46 -7.75 4.89 19.93
C SER A 46 -7.55 6.30 19.33
N ILE A 47 -7.69 6.44 18.01
CA ILE A 47 -7.44 7.71 17.29
C ILE A 47 -8.71 8.54 17.16
N LEU A 48 -9.84 7.92 16.81
CA LEU A 48 -11.07 8.65 16.53
C LEU A 48 -11.97 8.73 17.76
N TYR A 49 -12.48 7.60 18.24
CA TYR A 49 -13.32 7.52 19.45
C TYR A 49 -13.65 6.05 19.80
N GLU A 50 -13.93 5.78 21.08
CA GLU A 50 -14.14 4.41 21.59
C GLU A 50 -15.40 3.73 21.04
N ASP A 51 -16.48 4.49 20.80
CA ASP A 51 -17.76 3.97 20.31
C ASP A 51 -17.82 3.80 18.79
N PHE A 52 -16.66 3.68 18.15
CA PHE A 52 -16.59 3.43 16.71
C PHE A 52 -17.44 2.22 16.30
N LYS A 53 -18.31 2.42 15.29
CA LYS A 53 -19.10 1.40 14.64
C LYS A 53 -18.75 1.32 13.17
N TYR A 54 -18.37 0.14 12.71
CA TYR A 54 -18.07 -0.08 11.31
C TYR A 54 -19.30 0.14 10.41
N VAL A 55 -19.12 0.89 9.33
CA VAL A 55 -20.14 1.16 8.30
C VAL A 55 -19.65 0.62 6.96
N PRO A 56 -20.30 -0.36 6.33
CA PRO A 56 -19.85 -1.00 5.09
C PRO A 56 -20.01 -0.07 3.88
N ILE A 57 -19.07 0.87 3.68
CA ILE A 57 -19.10 1.84 2.60
C ILE A 57 -18.57 1.24 1.30
N LEU A 58 -17.55 0.38 1.40
CA LEU A 58 -16.91 -0.25 0.27
C LEU A 58 -17.38 -1.70 0.15
N THR A 59 -18.17 -2.03 -0.87
CA THR A 59 -18.56 -3.41 -1.15
C THR A 59 -17.60 -4.05 -2.14
N GLY A 60 -17.09 -5.23 -1.78
CA GLY A 60 -16.24 -6.04 -2.67
C GLY A 60 -14.84 -5.48 -2.90
N ALA A 61 -14.49 -4.40 -2.25
CA ALA A 61 -13.12 -4.00 -2.06
C ALA A 61 -12.58 -4.73 -0.82
N GLN A 62 -12.51 -6.04 -0.87
CA GLN A 62 -11.24 -6.57 -0.47
C GLN A 62 -10.26 -6.05 -1.55
N THR A 63 -9.87 -4.78 -1.47
CA THR A 63 -8.47 -4.52 -1.69
C THR A 63 -7.83 -5.47 -0.71
N SER A 64 -7.43 -6.61 -1.18
CA SER A 64 -6.48 -7.42 -0.47
C SER A 64 -5.16 -6.63 -0.50
N ILE A 65 -5.13 -5.58 0.27
CA ILE A 65 -4.05 -5.38 1.20
C ILE A 65 -4.28 -6.57 2.14
N GLY A 66 -4.03 -7.76 1.58
CA GLY A 66 -3.89 -8.96 2.35
C GLY A 66 -3.01 -8.55 3.48
N GLU A 67 -3.34 -9.00 4.69
CA GLU A 67 -2.66 -8.72 5.96
C GLU A 67 -1.40 -7.89 5.71
N PRO A 68 -1.01 -6.89 6.49
CA PRO A 68 0.27 -6.28 6.30
C PRO A 68 1.27 -7.42 6.33
N HIS A 69 1.29 -8.16 5.20
CA HIS A 69 2.41 -9.00 4.93
C HIS A 69 3.53 -8.03 5.10
N PRO A 70 4.48 -8.28 5.98
CA PRO A 70 5.63 -7.42 6.09
C PRO A 70 6.25 -7.34 4.68
N MET A 71 5.63 -6.50 3.82
CA MET A 71 6.07 -6.28 2.44
C MET A 71 7.51 -5.77 2.47
N SER A 72 7.89 -5.15 3.60
CA SER A 72 9.24 -4.70 3.88
C SER A 72 10.27 -5.82 4.07
N LYS A 73 9.86 -7.04 4.43
CA LYS A 73 10.83 -8.13 4.65
C LYS A 73 11.33 -8.81 3.37
N ARG A 74 10.62 -8.67 2.25
CA ARG A 74 11.04 -9.31 0.99
C ARG A 74 12.01 -8.49 0.17
N ILE A 75 12.04 -7.17 0.37
CA ILE A 75 12.96 -6.25 -0.31
C ILE A 75 13.61 -5.38 0.75
N GLU A 76 14.91 -5.35 0.74
CA GLU A 76 15.71 -4.39 1.49
C GLU A 76 16.59 -3.64 0.50
N ALA A 77 16.70 -2.32 0.67
CA ALA A 77 17.59 -1.50 -0.15
C ALA A 77 18.37 -0.54 0.75
N TYR A 78 19.69 -0.56 0.60
CA TYR A 78 20.59 0.23 1.43
C TYR A 78 21.85 0.66 0.66
N PRO A 79 22.42 1.80 1.05
CA PRO A 79 21.89 2.79 1.99
C PRO A 79 20.62 3.46 1.46
N ASN A 80 19.79 4.00 2.34
CA ASN A 80 18.65 4.82 1.98
C ASN A 80 18.59 6.00 2.98
N PRO A 81 18.88 7.25 2.58
CA PRO A 81 19.20 7.70 1.22
C PRO A 81 20.52 7.16 0.66
N PHE A 82 20.60 7.05 -0.67
CA PHE A 82 21.82 6.61 -1.38
C PHE A 82 22.41 7.72 -2.25
N LYS A 83 23.72 7.64 -2.49
CA LYS A 83 24.42 8.54 -3.42
C LYS A 83 24.60 7.90 -4.79
N ASN A 84 25.54 7.00 -4.94
CA ASN A 84 25.83 6.36 -6.21
C ASN A 84 25.36 4.91 -6.25
N ASN A 85 25.62 4.14 -5.21
CA ASN A 85 25.33 2.71 -5.18
C ASN A 85 24.16 2.40 -4.26
N LEU A 86 23.25 1.57 -4.73
CA LEU A 86 22.15 1.01 -3.97
C LEU A 86 22.29 -0.52 -3.98
N ASN A 87 22.42 -1.11 -2.81
CA ASN A 87 22.38 -2.56 -2.67
C ASN A 87 20.93 -2.97 -2.43
N ILE A 88 20.45 -3.91 -3.20
CA ILE A 88 19.09 -4.42 -3.12
C ILE A 88 19.18 -5.89 -2.75
N LYS A 89 18.52 -6.25 -1.67
CA LYS A 89 18.38 -7.63 -1.22
C LYS A 89 16.93 -8.03 -1.36
N ILE A 90 16.67 -9.15 -2.01
CA ILE A 90 15.33 -9.71 -2.15
C ILE A 90 15.30 -11.14 -1.61
N GLU A 91 14.18 -11.50 -1.00
CA GLU A 91 13.87 -12.88 -0.63
C GLU A 91 12.67 -13.34 -1.44
N ILE A 92 12.84 -14.40 -2.22
CA ILE A 92 11.85 -14.87 -3.18
C ILE A 92 11.60 -16.37 -3.07
N LYS A 93 10.42 -16.79 -3.55
CA LYS A 93 10.15 -18.18 -3.91
C LYS A 93 10.70 -18.48 -5.31
N SER A 94 11.00 -19.75 -5.59
CA SER A 94 11.41 -20.15 -6.94
C SER A 94 10.35 -19.75 -7.96
N GLY A 95 10.76 -19.12 -9.05
CA GLY A 95 9.85 -18.76 -10.11
C GLY A 95 10.25 -17.52 -10.89
N ASP A 96 9.35 -17.08 -11.77
CA ASP A 96 9.55 -15.89 -12.59
C ASP A 96 9.67 -14.64 -11.68
N THR A 97 10.75 -13.92 -11.88
CA THR A 97 11.11 -12.78 -11.04
C THR A 97 11.45 -11.57 -11.90
N LEU A 98 10.73 -10.48 -11.68
CA LEU A 98 11.01 -9.17 -12.24
C LEU A 98 11.37 -8.20 -11.11
N LEU A 99 12.57 -7.62 -11.21
CA LEU A 99 13.04 -6.57 -10.29
C LEU A 99 13.42 -5.34 -11.09
N LYS A 100 12.81 -4.21 -10.78
CA LYS A 100 13.04 -2.96 -11.51
C LYS A 100 13.00 -1.74 -10.62
N ILE A 101 13.57 -0.66 -11.11
CA ILE A 101 13.50 0.67 -10.49
C ILE A 101 12.64 1.57 -11.35
N VAL A 102 11.74 2.30 -10.70
CA VAL A 102 10.86 3.29 -11.32
C VAL A 102 10.98 4.64 -10.61
N ASP A 103 10.68 5.72 -11.31
CA ASP A 103 10.60 7.06 -10.72
C ASP A 103 9.26 7.28 -9.98
N ALA A 104 9.08 8.47 -9.43
CA ALA A 104 7.86 8.86 -8.70
C ALA A 104 6.60 8.87 -9.58
N ASN A 105 6.74 8.93 -10.90
CA ASN A 105 5.63 8.89 -11.86
C ASN A 105 5.34 7.46 -12.35
N GLY A 106 6.07 6.46 -11.86
CA GLY A 106 5.96 5.08 -12.30
C GLY A 106 6.70 4.76 -13.60
N LYS A 107 7.47 5.71 -14.16
CA LYS A 107 8.29 5.47 -15.33
C LYS A 107 9.45 4.55 -14.98
N GLU A 108 9.61 3.50 -15.77
CA GLU A 108 10.72 2.56 -15.61
C GLU A 108 12.06 3.25 -15.91
N ILE A 109 12.98 3.16 -14.94
CA ILE A 109 14.34 3.66 -15.04
C ILE A 109 15.27 2.54 -15.50
N GLN A 110 15.17 1.40 -14.85
CA GLN A 110 15.99 0.23 -15.17
C GLN A 110 15.36 -1.07 -14.69
N GLU A 111 15.40 -2.07 -15.56
CA GLU A 111 15.17 -3.47 -15.21
C GLU A 111 16.49 -4.06 -14.68
N ILE A 112 16.45 -4.62 -13.47
CA ILE A 112 17.64 -5.23 -12.83
C ILE A 112 17.68 -6.72 -13.10
N VAL A 113 16.53 -7.37 -13.02
CA VAL A 113 16.38 -8.81 -13.25
C VAL A 113 15.00 -9.08 -13.85
N ASN A 114 14.97 -9.94 -14.88
CA ASN A 114 13.76 -10.46 -15.50
C ASN A 114 14.03 -11.90 -15.94
N LYS A 115 13.95 -12.82 -14.99
CA LYS A 115 14.18 -14.25 -15.25
C LYS A 115 13.72 -15.14 -14.10
N LYS A 116 13.69 -16.44 -14.35
CA LYS A 116 13.47 -17.40 -13.27
C LYS A 116 14.66 -17.43 -12.30
N LEU A 117 14.36 -17.26 -11.02
CA LEU A 117 15.32 -17.39 -9.94
C LEU A 117 14.93 -18.56 -9.02
N LYS A 118 15.93 -19.14 -8.37
CA LYS A 118 15.71 -20.19 -7.35
C LYS A 118 15.27 -19.57 -6.04
N TYR A 119 14.58 -20.36 -5.22
CA TYR A 119 14.26 -19.97 -3.83
C TYR A 119 15.48 -19.46 -3.08
N GLY A 120 15.32 -18.38 -2.35
CA GLY A 120 16.32 -17.85 -1.44
C GLY A 120 16.53 -16.35 -1.52
N ILE A 121 17.65 -15.93 -0.96
CA ILE A 121 18.03 -14.52 -0.89
C ILE A 121 18.98 -14.21 -2.05
N HIS A 122 18.60 -13.17 -2.81
CA HIS A 122 19.40 -12.64 -3.91
C HIS A 122 19.82 -11.20 -3.61
N ARG A 123 21.02 -10.84 -4.02
CA ARG A 123 21.58 -9.50 -3.83
C ARG A 123 21.99 -8.92 -5.16
N PHE A 124 21.59 -7.67 -5.39
CA PHE A 124 21.88 -6.91 -6.59
C PHE A 124 22.51 -5.57 -6.18
N LYS A 125 23.41 -5.08 -7.00
CA LYS A 125 23.98 -3.74 -6.86
C LYS A 125 23.53 -2.91 -8.02
N TYR A 126 22.94 -1.75 -7.72
CA TYR A 126 22.49 -0.79 -8.72
C TYR A 126 23.38 0.46 -8.66
N ASP A 127 23.86 0.90 -9.82
CA ASP A 127 24.58 2.18 -9.95
C ASP A 127 23.57 3.27 -10.35
N GLY A 128 23.21 4.10 -9.40
CA GLY A 128 22.33 5.24 -9.59
C GLY A 128 23.06 6.57 -9.70
N GLY A 129 24.37 6.55 -9.99
CA GLY A 129 25.18 7.79 -10.09
C GLY A 129 24.66 8.81 -11.10
N LYS A 130 23.96 8.34 -12.15
CA LYS A 130 23.35 9.19 -13.19
C LYS A 130 21.93 9.65 -12.86
N LEU A 131 21.34 9.20 -11.74
CA LEU A 131 20.01 9.61 -11.35
C LEU A 131 20.02 11.02 -10.75
N ASN A 132 18.96 11.77 -11.03
CA ASN A 132 18.69 13.03 -10.35
C ASN A 132 18.30 12.77 -8.88
N ASN A 133 18.51 13.78 -8.04
CA ASN A 133 18.01 13.71 -6.67
C ASN A 133 16.49 13.58 -6.67
N GLY A 134 15.96 12.68 -5.84
CA GLY A 134 14.52 12.43 -5.80
C GLY A 134 14.16 11.08 -5.19
N MET A 135 12.88 10.80 -5.21
CA MET A 135 12.29 9.55 -4.75
C MET A 135 12.15 8.58 -5.91
N TYR A 136 12.54 7.33 -5.67
CA TYR A 136 12.41 6.20 -6.59
C TYR A 136 11.80 5.02 -5.86
N PHE A 137 11.31 4.05 -6.62
CA PHE A 137 10.76 2.82 -6.06
C PHE A 137 11.48 1.61 -6.65
N VAL A 138 11.82 0.68 -5.80
CA VAL A 138 12.30 -0.65 -6.19
C VAL A 138 11.08 -1.56 -6.18
N LEU A 139 10.71 -2.11 -7.33
CA LEU A 139 9.54 -2.97 -7.50
C LEU A 139 10.00 -4.40 -7.78
N LEU A 140 9.44 -5.33 -7.04
CA LEU A 140 9.64 -6.78 -7.21
C LEU A 140 8.31 -7.44 -7.56
N GLU A 141 8.31 -8.21 -8.63
CA GLU A 141 7.24 -9.14 -8.95
C GLU A 141 7.83 -10.57 -8.96
N ASN A 142 7.25 -11.46 -8.19
CA ASN A 142 7.65 -12.87 -8.14
C ASN A 142 6.40 -13.75 -8.03
N GLU A 143 6.20 -14.63 -9.00
CA GLU A 143 5.03 -15.52 -9.09
C GLU A 143 3.71 -14.74 -8.96
N GLY A 144 3.56 -13.63 -9.69
CA GLY A 144 2.37 -12.79 -9.70
C GLY A 144 2.17 -11.94 -8.42
N LYS A 145 3.03 -12.08 -7.42
CA LYS A 145 3.00 -11.23 -6.22
C LYS A 145 3.91 -10.03 -6.40
N ARG A 146 3.37 -8.85 -6.12
CA ARG A 146 4.10 -7.58 -6.22
C ARG A 146 4.47 -7.07 -4.85
N SER A 147 5.66 -6.51 -4.77
CA SER A 147 6.18 -5.82 -3.57
C SER A 147 7.00 -4.62 -4.00
N GLY A 148 7.08 -3.60 -3.17
CA GLY A 148 7.87 -2.42 -3.49
C GLY A 148 8.33 -1.68 -2.25
N ILE A 149 9.46 -0.98 -2.37
CA ILE A 149 9.96 -0.06 -1.33
C ILE A 149 10.39 1.25 -1.97
N SER A 150 10.29 2.33 -1.23
CA SER A 150 10.79 3.64 -1.65
C SER A 150 12.26 3.81 -1.28
N VAL A 151 13.02 4.46 -2.15
CA VAL A 151 14.42 4.81 -1.94
C VAL A 151 14.65 6.27 -2.34
N ILE A 152 15.53 6.95 -1.64
CA ILE A 152 15.80 8.37 -1.85
C ILE A 152 17.22 8.52 -2.39
N LYS A 153 17.34 9.13 -3.58
CA LYS A 153 18.61 9.53 -4.17
C LYS A 153 18.99 10.92 -3.66
N ARG A 154 20.20 11.03 -3.15
CA ARG A 154 20.81 12.33 -2.80
C ARG A 154 22.23 12.38 -3.34
N SER A 155 22.65 13.55 -3.78
CA SER A 155 24.03 13.88 -4.15
C SER A 155 24.95 13.98 -2.92
#